data_40144fd1b2115ba71bde91e9de008855
#
_entry.id   40144fd1b2115ba71bde91e9de008855
#
_cell.length_a   1.000
_cell.length_b   1.000
_cell.length_c   1.000
_cell.angle_alpha   90.00
_cell.angle_beta   90.00
_cell.angle_gamma   90.00
#
_symmetry.space_group_name_H-M   'P 1'
#
loop_
_entity.id
_entity.type
_entity.pdbx_description
1 polymer ?
#
loop_
_entity_poly.entity_id
_entity_poly.type
_entity_poly.pdbx_seq_one_letter_code
_entity_poly.pdbx_strand_id
1 'polypeptide(L)'
;MTDIAGRDPERRARVGPGRPRRPRRHATRGATALVAVLALASTAACGEGPTGAPGTASQQETVRLPDLDGEKLQVAAVWTGAEQENFRKVLDEFEERTGAEVEFVPTGDNVATFIGSKIEGGAPPDVAMLPQVGVLHQFAEKGWLKPLGAKARKQLGENFATGWQELGAHEGTQYGVYFKAANKSLMWYNTAAFEAAGVGEAKTWDRFLKNAQIISDSGVEPVSVGGADGWTLTDWFENIYLSQAGPQMYDKLAAHEIKWTHPSVKEALTTLGELFGNKLLLSGGNRGALATAFPESVTKTFADTEAPEAAIVFEGDFVGINIGNDTNAQIGEDAQVFPFPRVGERAPVVTGGDAAVALRGGKAPQALLTFLASTDAAGIAAEQGGFISPNKKMNRDFYPGDVQREIATALVKAGNDFRFDMSDQAPAAFGGTKGQGEWKALQDFLKNPDDVAGAQQALESSAAKAFEN
;
A
#
# COMPACT_ATOMS: atom_id res chain seq x y z
N MET A 1 51.77 39.08 -14.59
CA MET A 1 52.45 39.37 -15.85
C MET A 1 51.75 38.54 -16.95
N THR A 2 51.13 39.35 -17.81
CA THR A 2 50.69 39.09 -19.20
C THR A 2 49.63 38.00 -19.39
N ASP A 3 48.33 38.28 -19.55
CA ASP A 3 47.60 39.19 -20.46
C ASP A 3 47.44 38.63 -21.91
N ILE A 4 46.23 38.79 -22.44
CA ILE A 4 45.72 38.92 -23.79
C ILE A 4 44.84 37.75 -24.28
N ALA A 5 43.50 37.95 -24.19
CA ALA A 5 42.53 38.43 -25.22
C ALA A 5 42.32 37.46 -26.40
N GLY A 6 41.19 36.99 -26.72
CA GLY A 6 39.91 37.56 -27.09
C GLY A 6 39.58 37.25 -28.56
N ARG A 7 38.38 36.77 -28.84
CA ARG A 7 37.55 37.07 -30.02
C ARG A 7 36.27 36.22 -30.14
N ASP A 8 35.16 36.86 -29.91
CA ASP A 8 33.91 36.61 -30.60
C ASP A 8 33.96 37.36 -31.97
N PRO A 9 33.27 37.01 -33.05
CA PRO A 9 31.81 37.30 -33.16
C PRO A 9 30.98 36.38 -34.08
N GLU A 10 29.68 36.36 -33.77
CA GLU A 10 28.48 36.35 -34.65
C GLU A 10 28.54 35.81 -36.10
N ARG A 11 27.64 34.86 -36.41
CA ARG A 11 26.84 34.94 -37.65
C ARG A 11 25.42 34.41 -37.42
N ARG A 12 24.49 35.36 -37.51
CA ARG A 12 23.03 35.16 -37.65
C ARG A 12 22.71 34.51 -39.02
N ALA A 13 21.79 33.56 -39.02
CA ALA A 13 20.94 33.30 -40.18
C ALA A 13 19.51 33.10 -39.71
N ARG A 14 18.64 34.06 -40.05
CA ARG A 14 17.20 34.03 -39.90
C ARG A 14 16.61 33.15 -41.00
N VAL A 15 15.69 32.24 -40.64
CA VAL A 15 14.69 31.70 -41.59
C VAL A 15 13.33 31.85 -40.92
N GLY A 16 12.40 32.50 -41.65
CA GLY A 16 11.08 32.92 -41.18
C GLY A 16 10.02 31.80 -41.22
N PRO A 17 8.81 32.06 -40.70
CA PRO A 17 7.83 31.04 -40.43
C PRO A 17 6.92 30.71 -41.62
N GLY A 18 6.79 29.40 -41.90
CA GLY A 18 5.81 28.87 -42.86
C GLY A 18 4.44 28.68 -42.20
N ARG A 19 3.42 29.26 -42.84
CA ARG A 19 2.00 29.17 -42.45
C ARG A 19 1.43 27.78 -42.79
N PRO A 20 0.54 27.22 -41.96
CA PRO A 20 -0.17 25.96 -42.28
C PRO A 20 -1.38 26.23 -43.18
N ARG A 21 -1.55 25.39 -44.21
CA ARG A 21 -2.70 25.34 -45.13
C ARG A 21 -3.87 24.60 -44.45
N ARG A 22 -5.06 25.25 -44.49
CA ARG A 22 -6.36 24.66 -44.17
C ARG A 22 -6.84 23.73 -45.29
N PRO A 23 -7.46 22.59 -45.06
CA PRO A 23 -8.28 21.91 -46.06
C PRO A 23 -9.75 22.34 -45.98
N ARG A 24 -10.35 22.34 -47.17
CA ARG A 24 -11.68 22.83 -47.51
C ARG A 24 -12.80 21.91 -46.99
N ARG A 25 -13.87 22.58 -46.54
CA ARG A 25 -15.20 22.00 -46.30
C ARG A 25 -15.88 21.63 -47.61
N HIS A 26 -16.45 20.44 -47.71
CA HIS A 26 -17.54 20.14 -48.64
C HIS A 26 -18.83 19.95 -47.84
N ALA A 27 -19.79 20.77 -48.17
CA ALA A 27 -21.17 20.65 -47.70
C ALA A 27 -21.96 19.82 -48.73
N THR A 28 -22.77 18.89 -48.25
CA THR A 28 -23.91 18.38 -49.02
C THR A 28 -25.16 18.35 -48.15
N ARG A 29 -26.21 18.89 -48.78
CA ARG A 29 -27.55 19.15 -48.23
C ARG A 29 -28.49 17.94 -48.39
N GLY A 30 -29.50 17.87 -47.50
CA GLY A 30 -30.84 17.37 -47.78
C GLY A 30 -31.08 15.94 -47.27
N ALA A 31 -32.13 15.58 -46.61
CA ALA A 31 -33.52 16.00 -46.72
C ALA A 31 -34.27 15.53 -45.45
N THR A 32 -35.27 16.33 -45.12
CA THR A 32 -36.31 16.13 -44.11
C THR A 32 -37.31 15.04 -44.54
N ALA A 33 -37.72 14.16 -43.61
CA ALA A 33 -39.01 13.47 -43.71
C ALA A 33 -39.62 13.26 -42.33
N LEU A 34 -40.74 13.91 -42.12
CA LEU A 34 -41.73 13.71 -41.04
C LEU A 34 -42.65 12.55 -41.42
N VAL A 35 -42.96 11.62 -40.52
CA VAL A 35 -44.25 10.88 -40.48
C VAL A 35 -44.46 10.37 -39.06
N ALA A 36 -45.34 10.95 -38.31
CA ALA A 36 -46.66 10.60 -37.84
C ALA A 36 -46.81 9.32 -36.97
N VAL A 37 -47.34 9.60 -35.80
CA VAL A 37 -47.92 8.75 -34.76
C VAL A 37 -49.02 7.80 -35.27
N LEU A 38 -49.01 6.53 -34.85
CA LEU A 38 -50.24 5.75 -34.65
C LEU A 38 -50.12 4.79 -33.48
N ALA A 39 -50.93 5.01 -32.47
CA ALA A 39 -51.18 4.07 -31.39
C ALA A 39 -52.16 2.98 -31.81
N LEU A 40 -51.86 1.71 -31.52
CA LEU A 40 -52.87 0.67 -31.48
C LEU A 40 -52.51 -0.37 -30.38
N ALA A 41 -53.43 -0.47 -29.45
CA ALA A 41 -53.45 -1.51 -28.44
C ALA A 41 -54.04 -2.81 -29.01
N SER A 42 -53.48 -3.95 -28.68
CA SER A 42 -54.20 -5.25 -28.60
C SER A 42 -53.37 -6.33 -27.93
N THR A 43 -53.86 -6.76 -26.81
CA THR A 43 -54.06 -8.10 -26.20
C THR A 43 -53.08 -9.26 -26.46
N ALA A 44 -52.56 -9.72 -25.35
CA ALA A 44 -52.26 -11.09 -24.86
C ALA A 44 -52.11 -12.27 -25.82
N ALA A 45 -50.95 -12.91 -25.71
CA ALA A 45 -50.80 -14.39 -25.70
C ALA A 45 -49.49 -14.81 -25.08
N CYS A 46 -49.56 -15.82 -24.21
CA CYS A 46 -48.43 -16.42 -23.50
C CYS A 46 -47.44 -17.13 -24.43
N GLY A 47 -46.14 -17.01 -24.11
CA GLY A 47 -45.06 -17.78 -24.71
C GLY A 47 -43.84 -17.72 -23.85
N GLU A 48 -43.56 -18.74 -23.03
CA GLU A 48 -42.34 -18.88 -22.24
C GLU A 48 -41.11 -19.07 -23.12
N GLY A 49 -40.13 -18.19 -22.92
CA GLY A 49 -38.76 -18.38 -23.38
C GLY A 49 -37.83 -17.57 -22.42
N PRO A 50 -36.71 -18.14 -21.93
CA PRO A 50 -35.86 -17.46 -20.99
C PRO A 50 -34.96 -16.49 -21.73
N THR A 51 -35.37 -15.24 -21.81
CA THR A 51 -34.45 -14.12 -22.12
C THR A 51 -33.80 -13.66 -20.84
N GLY A 52 -32.52 -14.00 -20.65
CA GLY A 52 -31.69 -13.44 -19.61
C GLY A 52 -31.73 -11.89 -19.71
N ALA A 53 -32.32 -11.26 -18.72
CA ALA A 53 -32.22 -9.83 -18.53
C ALA A 53 -30.74 -9.47 -18.30
N PRO A 54 -30.24 -8.35 -18.86
CA PRO A 54 -28.92 -7.83 -18.46
C PRO A 54 -28.98 -7.58 -16.96
N GLY A 55 -27.99 -8.15 -16.23
CA GLY A 55 -27.90 -7.95 -14.80
C GLY A 55 -27.97 -6.45 -14.49
N THR A 56 -28.94 -6.07 -13.70
CA THR A 56 -28.98 -4.74 -13.07
C THR A 56 -27.71 -4.60 -12.27
N ALA A 57 -26.79 -3.75 -12.75
CA ALA A 57 -25.70 -3.26 -11.91
C ALA A 57 -26.36 -2.79 -10.60
N SER A 58 -26.02 -3.41 -9.49
CA SER A 58 -26.52 -3.03 -8.18
C SER A 58 -26.07 -1.56 -7.97
N GLN A 59 -27.02 -0.65 -7.95
CA GLN A 59 -26.74 0.74 -7.61
C GLN A 59 -26.18 0.72 -6.18
N GLN A 60 -24.92 1.08 -6.04
CA GLN A 60 -24.24 1.19 -4.77
C GLN A 60 -24.92 2.29 -3.98
N GLU A 61 -25.44 1.96 -2.78
CA GLU A 61 -26.19 2.93 -1.97
C GLU A 61 -25.22 4.01 -1.46
N THR A 62 -25.34 5.21 -1.99
CA THR A 62 -24.50 6.35 -1.65
C THR A 62 -24.69 6.76 -0.19
N VAL A 63 -23.62 6.84 0.58
CA VAL A 63 -23.68 7.22 2.00
C VAL A 63 -24.15 8.68 2.15
N ARG A 64 -25.10 8.93 3.05
CA ARG A 64 -25.59 10.28 3.34
C ARG A 64 -24.71 10.98 4.37
N LEU A 65 -24.08 12.05 3.92
CA LEU A 65 -23.23 12.92 4.73
C LEU A 65 -24.01 14.18 5.20
N PRO A 66 -23.61 14.78 6.31
CA PRO A 66 -24.20 16.04 6.76
C PRO A 66 -23.62 17.22 5.97
N ASP A 67 -24.33 18.32 5.96
CA ASP A 67 -23.80 19.63 5.58
C ASP A 67 -22.81 20.12 6.65
N LEU A 68 -21.59 20.47 6.21
CA LEU A 68 -20.43 20.91 6.99
C LEU A 68 -19.83 22.21 6.45
N ASP A 69 -20.61 23.01 5.74
CA ASP A 69 -20.14 24.28 5.18
C ASP A 69 -19.46 25.15 6.26
N GLY A 70 -18.25 25.61 5.96
CA GLY A 70 -17.39 26.38 6.87
C GLY A 70 -16.61 25.57 7.93
N GLU A 71 -16.82 24.25 8.04
CA GLU A 71 -15.99 23.40 8.92
C GLU A 71 -14.64 23.14 8.29
N LYS A 72 -13.59 23.14 9.14
CA LYS A 72 -12.20 22.83 8.73
C LYS A 72 -11.70 21.62 9.45
N LEU A 73 -11.05 20.72 8.72
CA LEU A 73 -10.50 19.46 9.22
C LEU A 73 -9.02 19.35 8.88
N GLN A 74 -8.20 18.86 9.80
CA GLN A 74 -6.85 18.38 9.53
C GLN A 74 -6.84 16.85 9.55
N VAL A 75 -6.33 16.25 8.48
CA VAL A 75 -6.16 14.81 8.35
C VAL A 75 -4.68 14.49 8.20
N ALA A 76 -4.12 13.72 9.15
CA ALA A 76 -2.73 13.33 9.15
C ALA A 76 -2.56 11.87 8.70
N ALA A 77 -1.57 11.59 7.85
CA ALA A 77 -1.24 10.24 7.40
C ALA A 77 0.25 10.11 7.06
N VAL A 78 0.74 8.86 7.02
CA VAL A 78 2.14 8.56 6.63
C VAL A 78 2.41 8.90 5.16
N TRP A 79 1.39 8.89 4.32
CA TRP A 79 1.48 8.97 2.87
C TRP A 79 2.06 10.28 2.37
N THR A 80 2.93 10.19 1.38
CA THR A 80 3.55 11.31 0.68
C THR A 80 3.50 11.05 -0.83
N GLY A 81 3.78 12.07 -1.64
CA GLY A 81 3.81 11.92 -3.10
C GLY A 81 2.53 11.33 -3.66
N ALA A 82 2.64 10.30 -4.46
CA ALA A 82 1.53 9.67 -5.17
C ALA A 82 0.44 9.08 -4.27
N GLU A 83 0.80 8.46 -3.15
CA GLU A 83 -0.21 7.95 -2.19
C GLU A 83 -1.03 9.08 -1.59
N GLN A 84 -0.38 10.20 -1.25
CA GLN A 84 -1.05 11.41 -0.78
C GLN A 84 -2.00 11.96 -1.85
N GLU A 85 -1.54 12.05 -3.10
CA GLU A 85 -2.36 12.56 -4.22
C GLU A 85 -3.58 11.67 -4.48
N ASN A 86 -3.43 10.36 -4.40
CA ASN A 86 -4.54 9.42 -4.55
C ASN A 86 -5.55 9.54 -3.40
N PHE A 87 -5.07 9.66 -2.17
CA PHE A 87 -5.97 9.87 -1.03
C PHE A 87 -6.63 11.26 -1.05
N ARG A 88 -5.95 12.28 -1.59
CA ARG A 88 -6.53 13.61 -1.76
C ARG A 88 -7.82 13.55 -2.58
N LYS A 89 -7.92 12.72 -3.62
CA LYS A 89 -9.15 12.55 -4.41
C LYS A 89 -10.33 12.03 -3.58
N VAL A 90 -10.05 11.18 -2.58
CA VAL A 90 -11.07 10.73 -1.63
C VAL A 90 -11.53 11.89 -0.74
N LEU A 91 -10.59 12.73 -0.29
CA LEU A 91 -10.91 13.89 0.53
C LEU A 91 -11.65 14.97 -0.27
N ASP A 92 -11.29 15.19 -1.55
CA ASP A 92 -11.94 16.14 -2.45
C ASP A 92 -13.42 15.80 -2.64
N GLU A 93 -13.75 14.51 -2.82
CA GLU A 93 -15.15 14.05 -2.88
C GLU A 93 -15.89 14.30 -1.55
N PHE A 94 -15.21 14.10 -0.42
CA PHE A 94 -15.81 14.43 0.87
C PHE A 94 -16.10 15.93 1.01
N GLU A 95 -15.17 16.79 0.57
CA GLU A 95 -15.34 18.25 0.55
C GLU A 95 -16.50 18.66 -0.37
N GLU A 96 -16.56 18.11 -1.59
CA GLU A 96 -17.64 18.41 -2.56
C GLU A 96 -19.01 18.03 -2.00
N ARG A 97 -19.11 16.90 -1.28
CA ARG A 97 -20.38 16.40 -0.74
C ARG A 97 -20.81 17.07 0.55
N THR A 98 -19.91 17.72 1.26
CA THR A 98 -20.19 18.25 2.60
C THR A 98 -20.00 19.76 2.73
N GLY A 99 -19.23 20.39 1.86
CA GLY A 99 -18.82 21.80 1.99
C GLY A 99 -17.72 22.04 3.03
N ALA A 100 -17.15 20.99 3.63
CA ALA A 100 -16.00 21.11 4.54
C ALA A 100 -14.73 21.42 3.77
N GLU A 101 -13.72 22.04 4.42
CA GLU A 101 -12.35 22.19 3.94
C GLU A 101 -11.44 21.20 4.66
N VAL A 102 -10.66 20.38 3.94
CA VAL A 102 -9.77 19.37 4.52
C VAL A 102 -8.31 19.67 4.18
N GLU A 103 -7.50 19.93 5.20
CA GLU A 103 -6.05 20.05 5.11
C GLU A 103 -5.41 18.67 5.34
N PHE A 104 -4.64 18.18 4.38
CA PHE A 104 -3.85 16.97 4.53
C PHE A 104 -2.47 17.30 5.11
N VAL A 105 -2.05 16.54 6.13
CA VAL A 105 -0.76 16.74 6.84
C VAL A 105 0.06 15.46 6.73
N PRO A 106 1.08 15.40 5.85
CA PRO A 106 1.94 14.22 5.76
C PRO A 106 2.84 14.12 7.00
N THR A 107 2.92 12.91 7.59
CA THR A 107 3.75 12.63 8.78
C THR A 107 5.05 11.92 8.43
N GLY A 108 5.10 11.22 7.28
CA GLY A 108 6.13 10.22 7.00
C GLY A 108 6.08 9.08 8.03
N ASP A 109 7.12 8.24 8.07
CA ASP A 109 7.18 7.01 8.89
C ASP A 109 7.16 7.26 10.41
N ASN A 110 7.22 8.49 10.87
CA ASN A 110 7.22 8.83 12.29
C ASN A 110 5.82 9.19 12.84
N VAL A 111 4.76 8.56 12.33
CA VAL A 111 3.37 8.90 12.63
C VAL A 111 3.07 8.95 14.13
N ALA A 112 3.50 7.96 14.90
CA ALA A 112 3.27 7.89 16.33
C ALA A 112 3.89 9.08 17.09
N THR A 113 5.16 9.38 16.79
CA THR A 113 5.89 10.50 17.40
C THR A 113 5.33 11.85 16.97
N PHE A 114 5.02 12.00 15.67
CA PHE A 114 4.47 13.22 15.12
C PHE A 114 3.12 13.57 15.77
N ILE A 115 2.19 12.63 15.74
CA ILE A 115 0.83 12.83 16.27
C ILE A 115 0.88 12.99 17.80
N GLY A 116 1.68 12.17 18.50
CA GLY A 116 1.87 12.29 19.94
C GLY A 116 2.34 13.70 20.36
N SER A 117 3.35 14.23 19.66
CA SER A 117 3.85 15.58 19.91
C SER A 117 2.80 16.68 19.64
N LYS A 118 1.97 16.51 18.60
CA LYS A 118 0.86 17.42 18.30
C LYS A 118 -0.22 17.40 19.39
N ILE A 119 -0.53 16.22 19.91
CA ILE A 119 -1.50 16.06 21.01
C ILE A 119 -0.97 16.72 22.29
N GLU A 120 0.28 16.42 22.67
CA GLU A 120 0.93 17.00 23.86
C GLU A 120 1.07 18.53 23.76
N GLY A 121 1.29 19.04 22.52
CA GLY A 121 1.30 20.46 22.22
C GLY A 121 -0.08 21.13 22.19
N GLY A 122 -1.16 20.39 22.41
CA GLY A 122 -2.55 20.90 22.44
C GLY A 122 -3.14 21.22 21.05
N ALA A 123 -2.48 20.80 19.97
CA ALA A 123 -2.90 21.04 18.58
C ALA A 123 -2.93 19.76 17.75
N PRO A 124 -3.69 18.71 18.19
CA PRO A 124 -3.81 17.48 17.40
C PRO A 124 -4.53 17.73 16.08
N PRO A 125 -4.25 16.95 15.02
CA PRO A 125 -5.12 16.87 13.85
C PRO A 125 -6.50 16.34 14.26
N ASP A 126 -7.49 16.51 13.40
CA ASP A 126 -8.86 16.04 13.68
C ASP A 126 -8.99 14.54 13.47
N VAL A 127 -8.38 14.04 12.40
CA VAL A 127 -8.36 12.62 12.01
C VAL A 127 -6.92 12.22 11.71
N ALA A 128 -6.56 10.99 12.01
CA ALA A 128 -5.29 10.39 11.60
C ALA A 128 -5.53 9.03 10.94
N MET A 129 -4.69 8.73 9.95
CA MET A 129 -4.56 7.38 9.37
C MET A 129 -3.38 6.71 10.07
N LEU A 130 -3.65 5.64 10.79
CA LEU A 130 -2.65 4.92 11.58
C LEU A 130 -2.39 3.55 10.93
N PRO A 131 -1.17 3.27 10.46
CA PRO A 131 -0.82 1.96 9.92
C PRO A 131 -0.68 0.91 11.02
N GLN A 132 -0.26 1.30 12.22
CA GLN A 132 0.03 0.37 13.31
C GLN A 132 -1.13 0.21 14.30
N VAL A 133 -1.58 -1.04 14.50
CA VAL A 133 -2.55 -1.43 15.54
C VAL A 133 -2.02 -1.08 16.93
N GLY A 134 -0.73 -1.34 17.20
CA GLY A 134 -0.10 -1.02 18.48
C GLY A 134 -0.14 0.48 18.81
N VAL A 135 0.02 1.35 17.81
CA VAL A 135 -0.14 2.80 17.99
C VAL A 135 -1.59 3.19 18.29
N LEU A 136 -2.55 2.57 17.59
CA LEU A 136 -3.98 2.78 17.85
C LEU A 136 -4.30 2.41 19.30
N HIS A 137 -3.88 1.24 19.77
CA HIS A 137 -4.09 0.78 21.14
C HIS A 137 -3.46 1.75 22.15
N GLN A 138 -2.19 2.11 21.96
CA GLN A 138 -1.49 3.10 22.84
C GLN A 138 -2.24 4.42 22.91
N PHE A 139 -2.75 4.93 21.80
CA PHE A 139 -3.49 6.18 21.77
C PHE A 139 -4.87 6.05 22.42
N ALA A 140 -5.52 4.90 22.32
CA ALA A 140 -6.76 4.60 23.00
C ALA A 140 -6.57 4.54 24.52
N GLU A 141 -5.55 3.84 25.01
CA GLU A 141 -5.17 3.75 26.44
C GLU A 141 -4.88 5.11 27.06
N LYS A 142 -4.21 5.99 26.30
CA LYS A 142 -3.96 7.38 26.72
C LYS A 142 -5.20 8.28 26.66
N GLY A 143 -6.35 7.77 26.19
CA GLY A 143 -7.58 8.56 26.03
C GLY A 143 -7.52 9.63 24.94
N TRP A 144 -6.58 9.50 24.01
CA TRP A 144 -6.38 10.44 22.92
C TRP A 144 -7.39 10.24 21.78
N LEU A 145 -7.89 9.01 21.62
CA LEU A 145 -8.86 8.69 20.57
C LEU A 145 -10.31 8.98 21.00
N LYS A 146 -11.14 9.30 20.04
CA LYS A 146 -12.58 9.44 20.21
C LYS A 146 -13.29 8.21 19.63
N PRO A 147 -14.21 7.58 20.38
CA PRO A 147 -14.97 6.44 19.87
C PRO A 147 -15.71 6.78 18.57
N LEU A 148 -15.84 5.78 17.70
CA LEU A 148 -16.64 5.92 16.47
C LEU A 148 -18.11 6.25 16.79
N GLY A 149 -18.66 7.19 16.04
CA GLY A 149 -20.08 7.53 16.08
C GLY A 149 -20.98 6.40 15.55
N ALA A 150 -22.25 6.45 15.89
CA ALA A 150 -23.20 5.39 15.52
C ALA A 150 -23.30 5.14 14.01
N LYS A 151 -23.18 6.19 13.17
CA LYS A 151 -23.22 6.06 11.71
C LYS A 151 -21.99 5.32 11.16
N ALA A 152 -20.79 5.69 11.63
CA ALA A 152 -19.56 5.02 11.22
C ALA A 152 -19.54 3.55 11.68
N ARG A 153 -19.97 3.26 12.93
CA ARG A 153 -20.13 1.88 13.41
C ARG A 153 -21.10 1.06 12.58
N LYS A 154 -22.23 1.67 12.15
CA LYS A 154 -23.19 0.99 11.28
C LYS A 154 -22.53 0.60 9.94
N GLN A 155 -21.87 1.56 9.27
CA GLN A 155 -21.17 1.30 8.01
C GLN A 155 -20.09 0.20 8.20
N LEU A 156 -19.33 0.29 9.27
CA LEU A 156 -18.28 -0.69 9.59
C LEU A 156 -18.88 -2.10 9.76
N GLY A 157 -19.95 -2.25 10.57
CA GLY A 157 -20.61 -3.54 10.80
C GLY A 157 -21.23 -4.16 9.53
N GLU A 158 -21.74 -3.33 8.62
CA GLU A 158 -22.37 -3.79 7.38
C GLU A 158 -21.33 -4.12 6.29
N ASN A 159 -20.23 -3.37 6.24
CA ASN A 159 -19.32 -3.38 5.11
C ASN A 159 -18.02 -4.17 5.36
N PHE A 160 -17.63 -4.42 6.62
CA PHE A 160 -16.34 -5.04 6.93
C PHE A 160 -16.50 -6.42 7.57
N ALA A 161 -15.51 -7.29 7.37
CA ALA A 161 -15.42 -8.54 8.10
C ALA A 161 -15.04 -8.29 9.57
N THR A 162 -15.38 -9.24 10.45
CA THR A 162 -15.16 -9.11 11.91
C THR A 162 -13.70 -8.84 12.27
N GLY A 163 -12.74 -9.52 11.64
CA GLY A 163 -11.32 -9.32 11.91
C GLY A 163 -10.87 -7.86 11.70
N TRP A 164 -11.33 -7.19 10.63
CA TRP A 164 -11.04 -5.78 10.40
C TRP A 164 -11.70 -4.84 11.43
N GLN A 165 -12.86 -5.24 11.97
CA GLN A 165 -13.49 -4.49 13.05
C GLN A 165 -12.69 -4.64 14.36
N GLU A 166 -12.26 -5.86 14.68
CA GLU A 166 -11.48 -6.17 15.89
C GLU A 166 -10.15 -5.43 15.92
N LEU A 167 -9.42 -5.34 14.80
CA LEU A 167 -8.17 -4.57 14.69
C LEU A 167 -8.35 -3.07 15.02
N GLY A 168 -9.51 -2.48 14.74
CA GLY A 168 -9.84 -1.08 15.04
C GLY A 168 -10.46 -0.87 16.42
N ALA A 169 -10.56 -1.92 17.24
CA ALA A 169 -11.16 -1.86 18.57
C ALA A 169 -10.10 -1.99 19.67
N HIS A 170 -10.34 -1.34 20.80
CA HIS A 170 -9.55 -1.50 22.02
C HIS A 170 -10.49 -1.59 23.21
N GLU A 171 -10.34 -2.62 24.07
CA GLU A 171 -11.19 -2.90 25.23
C GLU A 171 -12.70 -2.83 24.93
N GLY A 172 -13.11 -3.42 23.81
CA GLY A 172 -14.52 -3.46 23.38
C GLY A 172 -15.08 -2.14 22.83
N THR A 173 -14.27 -1.09 22.75
CA THR A 173 -14.63 0.19 22.17
C THR A 173 -14.04 0.33 20.77
N GLN A 174 -14.87 0.65 19.77
CA GLN A 174 -14.43 0.86 18.40
C GLN A 174 -13.91 2.28 18.21
N TYR A 175 -12.65 2.41 17.79
CA TYR A 175 -11.97 3.67 17.50
C TYR A 175 -11.62 3.85 16.03
N GLY A 176 -11.19 2.79 15.36
CA GLY A 176 -10.66 2.83 14.00
C GLY A 176 -11.60 2.25 12.95
N VAL A 177 -11.51 2.81 11.74
CA VAL A 177 -12.04 2.25 10.49
C VAL A 177 -10.85 1.91 9.62
N TYR A 178 -10.57 0.64 9.38
CA TYR A 178 -9.56 0.24 8.41
C TYR A 178 -10.00 0.62 7.01
N PHE A 179 -9.49 1.74 6.52
CA PHE A 179 -9.81 2.25 5.19
C PHE A 179 -9.04 1.50 4.11
N LYS A 180 -7.76 1.27 4.35
CA LYS A 180 -6.86 0.56 3.43
C LYS A 180 -6.43 -0.76 4.05
N ALA A 181 -6.40 -1.81 3.23
CA ALA A 181 -5.69 -3.04 3.48
C ALA A 181 -4.49 -3.12 2.53
N ALA A 182 -3.49 -3.92 2.88
CA ALA A 182 -2.34 -4.20 2.04
C ALA A 182 -2.05 -5.70 2.02
N ASN A 183 -1.67 -6.23 0.86
CA ASN A 183 -1.08 -7.56 0.74
C ASN A 183 0.44 -7.39 0.72
N LYS A 184 1.10 -7.65 1.84
CA LYS A 184 2.55 -7.50 2.05
C LYS A 184 3.34 -8.77 1.72
N SER A 185 2.88 -9.59 0.77
CA SER A 185 3.50 -10.85 0.38
C SER A 185 3.69 -10.95 -1.12
N LEU A 186 4.22 -9.89 -1.75
CA LEU A 186 4.30 -9.76 -3.20
C LEU A 186 5.73 -9.47 -3.67
N MET A 187 6.20 -10.29 -4.61
CA MET A 187 7.47 -10.07 -5.31
C MET A 187 7.18 -9.40 -6.64
N TRP A 188 7.47 -8.12 -6.76
CA TRP A 188 7.36 -7.35 -7.99
C TRP A 188 8.63 -7.48 -8.81
N TYR A 189 8.51 -7.70 -10.12
CA TYR A 189 9.68 -7.91 -10.96
C TYR A 189 9.57 -7.20 -12.32
N ASN A 190 10.72 -6.79 -12.82
CA ASN A 190 10.87 -6.25 -14.16
C ASN A 190 10.90 -7.39 -15.18
N THR A 191 9.99 -7.36 -16.15
CA THR A 191 9.81 -8.45 -17.13
C THR A 191 11.02 -8.60 -18.05
N ALA A 192 11.60 -7.50 -18.53
CA ALA A 192 12.76 -7.54 -19.41
C ALA A 192 13.99 -8.15 -18.71
N ALA A 193 14.22 -7.82 -17.43
CA ALA A 193 15.31 -8.42 -16.65
C ALA A 193 15.11 -9.93 -16.46
N PHE A 194 13.87 -10.38 -16.21
CA PHE A 194 13.54 -11.81 -16.09
C PHE A 194 13.72 -12.55 -17.42
N GLU A 195 13.26 -11.96 -18.52
CA GLU A 195 13.42 -12.52 -19.86
C GLU A 195 14.90 -12.62 -20.27
N ALA A 196 15.69 -11.55 -20.05
CA ALA A 196 17.11 -11.53 -20.36
C ALA A 196 17.90 -12.58 -19.57
N ALA A 197 17.54 -12.81 -18.30
CA ALA A 197 18.14 -13.85 -17.46
C ALA A 197 17.58 -15.27 -17.74
N GLY A 198 16.48 -15.38 -18.49
CA GLY A 198 15.80 -16.67 -18.76
C GLY A 198 15.22 -17.31 -17.51
N VAL A 199 14.75 -16.51 -16.55
CA VAL A 199 14.14 -16.98 -15.31
C VAL A 199 12.62 -16.70 -15.31
N GLY A 200 11.88 -17.43 -14.48
CA GLY A 200 10.47 -17.20 -14.26
C GLY A 200 10.14 -17.10 -12.77
N GLU A 201 8.88 -16.93 -12.43
CA GLU A 201 8.39 -16.82 -11.06
C GLU A 201 8.89 -17.96 -10.16
N ALA A 202 9.29 -17.60 -8.96
CA ALA A 202 9.81 -18.53 -7.97
C ALA A 202 8.73 -18.91 -6.95
N LYS A 203 8.33 -20.18 -6.91
CA LYS A 203 7.34 -20.67 -5.94
C LYS A 203 7.93 -21.08 -4.59
N THR A 204 9.27 -21.23 -4.52
CA THR A 204 9.99 -21.63 -3.30
C THR A 204 11.19 -20.74 -3.09
N TRP A 205 11.62 -20.59 -1.83
CA TRP A 205 12.78 -19.79 -1.43
C TRP A 205 14.07 -20.22 -2.16
N ASP A 206 14.34 -21.52 -2.18
CA ASP A 206 15.51 -22.04 -2.92
C ASP A 206 15.49 -21.66 -4.41
N ARG A 207 14.29 -21.68 -5.03
CA ARG A 207 14.17 -21.28 -6.44
C ARG A 207 14.36 -19.79 -6.61
N PHE A 208 13.88 -18.99 -5.67
CA PHE A 208 14.08 -17.54 -5.65
C PHE A 208 15.58 -17.19 -5.56
N LEU A 209 16.31 -17.78 -4.61
CA LEU A 209 17.75 -17.55 -4.48
C LEU A 209 18.52 -17.99 -5.73
N LYS A 210 18.14 -19.12 -6.35
CA LYS A 210 18.74 -19.56 -7.61
C LYS A 210 18.45 -18.60 -8.75
N ASN A 211 17.22 -18.11 -8.87
CA ASN A 211 16.87 -17.12 -9.88
C ASN A 211 17.64 -15.81 -9.65
N ALA A 212 17.71 -15.33 -8.41
CA ALA A 212 18.49 -14.16 -8.07
C ALA A 212 19.97 -14.30 -8.45
N GLN A 213 20.58 -15.48 -8.23
CA GLN A 213 21.95 -15.73 -8.68
C GLN A 213 22.08 -15.69 -10.21
N ILE A 214 21.14 -16.29 -10.95
CA ILE A 214 21.15 -16.27 -12.43
C ILE A 214 21.00 -14.82 -12.94
N ILE A 215 20.14 -14.01 -12.31
CA ILE A 215 19.98 -12.59 -12.63
C ILE A 215 21.29 -11.84 -12.37
N SER A 216 21.92 -12.06 -11.23
CA SER A 216 23.24 -11.47 -10.92
C SER A 216 24.29 -11.84 -11.96
N ASP A 217 24.35 -13.11 -12.38
CA ASP A 217 25.27 -13.61 -13.38
C ASP A 217 25.01 -13.01 -14.79
N SER A 218 23.78 -12.53 -15.05
CA SER A 218 23.41 -11.83 -16.29
C SER A 218 23.84 -10.35 -16.30
N GLY A 219 24.28 -9.82 -15.14
CA GLY A 219 24.79 -8.46 -15.01
C GLY A 219 23.77 -7.43 -14.49
N VAL A 220 22.57 -7.87 -14.09
CA VAL A 220 21.57 -7.04 -13.41
C VAL A 220 21.59 -7.32 -11.91
N GLU A 221 21.48 -6.29 -11.07
CA GLU A 221 21.39 -6.50 -9.61
C GLU A 221 20.04 -7.16 -9.28
N PRO A 222 20.01 -8.27 -8.50
CA PRO A 222 18.79 -9.06 -8.38
C PRO A 222 17.66 -8.38 -7.59
N VAL A 223 17.95 -7.93 -6.36
CA VAL A 223 16.92 -7.48 -5.42
C VAL A 223 17.21 -6.09 -4.90
N SER A 224 16.32 -5.16 -5.12
CA SER A 224 16.32 -3.85 -4.46
C SER A 224 15.58 -3.92 -3.14
N VAL A 225 16.22 -3.48 -2.05
CA VAL A 225 15.66 -3.51 -0.69
C VAL A 225 15.63 -2.10 -0.10
N GLY A 226 14.46 -1.64 0.32
CA GLY A 226 14.27 -0.33 0.95
C GLY A 226 14.69 -0.28 2.43
N GLY A 227 15.87 -0.81 2.76
CA GLY A 227 16.30 -1.01 4.15
C GLY A 227 16.55 0.25 4.98
N ALA A 228 16.62 1.44 4.34
CA ALA A 228 16.77 2.71 5.05
C ALA A 228 15.57 3.05 5.95
N ASP A 229 14.38 2.60 5.58
CA ASP A 229 13.16 2.88 6.33
C ASP A 229 12.96 1.93 7.52
N GLY A 230 13.52 0.73 7.45
CA GLY A 230 13.51 -0.26 8.52
C GLY A 230 12.30 -1.19 8.49
N TRP A 231 11.10 -0.67 8.31
CA TRP A 231 9.86 -1.46 8.25
C TRP A 231 9.84 -2.47 7.11
N THR A 232 10.46 -2.17 5.97
CA THR A 232 10.59 -3.12 4.85
C THR A 232 11.33 -4.41 5.24
N LEU A 233 12.24 -4.33 6.22
CA LEU A 233 13.00 -5.49 6.68
C LEU A 233 12.16 -6.39 7.60
N THR A 234 11.16 -5.82 8.30
CA THR A 234 10.21 -6.62 9.10
C THR A 234 9.36 -7.47 8.19
N ASP A 235 8.89 -6.92 7.06
CA ASP A 235 8.09 -7.65 6.07
C ASP A 235 8.86 -8.86 5.49
N TRP A 236 10.16 -8.75 5.22
CA TRP A 236 11.00 -9.89 4.84
C TRP A 236 11.04 -10.99 5.91
N PHE A 237 11.30 -10.60 7.17
CA PHE A 237 11.36 -11.54 8.28
C PHE A 237 10.01 -12.21 8.51
N GLU A 238 8.95 -11.44 8.54
CA GLU A 238 7.60 -11.91 8.84
C GLU A 238 7.06 -12.90 7.81
N ASN A 239 7.28 -12.65 6.53
CA ASN A 239 6.90 -13.58 5.47
C ASN A 239 7.66 -14.91 5.56
N ILE A 240 8.96 -14.86 5.82
CA ILE A 240 9.77 -16.06 6.06
C ILE A 240 9.25 -16.79 7.30
N TYR A 241 9.05 -16.07 8.40
CA TYR A 241 8.63 -16.65 9.68
C TYR A 241 7.24 -17.29 9.59
N LEU A 242 6.26 -16.59 8.99
CA LEU A 242 4.91 -17.13 8.79
C LEU A 242 4.92 -18.39 7.93
N SER A 243 5.70 -18.41 6.84
CA SER A 243 5.84 -19.57 5.97
C SER A 243 6.50 -20.77 6.67
N GLN A 244 7.50 -20.55 7.49
CA GLN A 244 8.32 -21.55 8.15
C GLN A 244 7.71 -22.09 9.44
N ALA A 245 7.33 -21.17 10.33
CA ALA A 245 6.84 -21.51 11.66
C ALA A 245 5.32 -21.71 11.72
N GLY A 246 4.61 -21.19 10.74
CA GLY A 246 3.15 -21.27 10.63
C GLY A 246 2.40 -20.24 11.48
N PRO A 247 1.09 -20.10 11.24
CA PRO A 247 0.29 -19.01 11.80
C PRO A 247 0.23 -19.02 13.33
N GLN A 248 0.17 -20.19 13.97
CA GLN A 248 0.10 -20.27 15.43
C GLN A 248 1.38 -19.77 16.12
N MET A 249 2.54 -20.05 15.55
CA MET A 249 3.81 -19.57 16.09
C MET A 249 3.99 -18.08 15.79
N TYR A 250 3.50 -17.63 14.65
CA TYR A 250 3.45 -16.22 14.29
C TYR A 250 2.64 -15.41 15.32
N ASP A 251 1.41 -15.86 15.63
CA ASP A 251 0.54 -15.21 16.61
C ASP A 251 1.19 -15.14 18.00
N LYS A 252 1.87 -16.21 18.42
CA LYS A 252 2.57 -16.24 19.72
C LYS A 252 3.77 -15.28 19.76
N LEU A 253 4.51 -15.15 18.66
CA LEU A 253 5.63 -14.22 18.60
C LEU A 253 5.13 -12.77 18.57
N ALA A 254 4.09 -12.49 17.78
CA ALA A 254 3.46 -11.18 17.70
C ALA A 254 2.94 -10.69 19.06
N ALA A 255 2.38 -11.59 19.87
CA ALA A 255 1.92 -11.31 21.23
C ALA A 255 3.04 -11.36 22.28
N HIS A 256 4.28 -11.62 21.90
CA HIS A 256 5.42 -11.88 22.79
C HIS A 256 5.15 -12.99 23.83
N GLU A 257 4.26 -13.95 23.50
CA GLU A 257 4.04 -15.17 24.30
C GLU A 257 5.22 -16.13 24.22
N ILE A 258 6.00 -16.05 23.16
CA ILE A 258 7.31 -16.68 23.01
C ILE A 258 8.37 -15.62 22.77
N LYS A 259 9.58 -15.93 23.22
CA LYS A 259 10.70 -14.99 23.10
C LYS A 259 11.27 -14.95 21.69
N TRP A 260 11.81 -13.81 21.29
CA TRP A 260 12.58 -13.65 20.04
C TRP A 260 13.86 -14.49 20.00
N THR A 261 14.30 -15.01 21.16
CA THR A 261 15.38 -16.02 21.24
C THR A 261 14.90 -17.46 21.00
N HIS A 262 13.60 -17.67 20.67
CA HIS A 262 13.07 -19.00 20.36
C HIS A 262 13.76 -19.62 19.12
N PRO A 263 13.95 -20.96 19.07
CA PRO A 263 14.59 -21.63 17.92
C PRO A 263 13.96 -21.31 16.56
N SER A 264 12.62 -21.16 16.49
CA SER A 264 11.93 -20.81 15.23
C SER A 264 12.35 -19.44 14.68
N VAL A 265 12.62 -18.46 15.54
CA VAL A 265 13.12 -17.14 15.14
C VAL A 265 14.56 -17.26 14.59
N LYS A 266 15.38 -18.11 15.25
CA LYS A 266 16.73 -18.41 14.74
C LYS A 266 16.68 -18.98 13.31
N GLU A 267 15.77 -19.92 13.08
CA GLU A 267 15.60 -20.54 11.75
C GLU A 267 15.22 -19.48 10.71
N ALA A 268 14.26 -18.60 11.01
CA ALA A 268 13.84 -17.55 10.10
C ALA A 268 14.94 -16.51 9.80
N LEU A 269 15.66 -16.06 10.82
CA LEU A 269 16.83 -15.18 10.63
C LEU A 269 17.95 -15.87 9.84
N THR A 270 18.17 -17.18 10.05
CA THR A 270 19.14 -17.94 9.26
C THR A 270 18.75 -17.97 7.79
N THR A 271 17.46 -18.22 7.49
CA THR A 271 16.93 -18.20 6.13
C THR A 271 17.03 -16.80 5.50
N LEU A 272 16.67 -15.74 6.23
CA LEU A 272 16.84 -14.36 5.76
C LEU A 272 18.32 -14.03 5.52
N GLY A 273 19.21 -14.59 6.34
CA GLY A 273 20.65 -14.48 6.19
C GLY A 273 21.18 -15.10 4.89
N GLU A 274 20.49 -16.07 4.28
CA GLU A 274 20.89 -16.60 2.96
C GLU A 274 20.81 -15.55 1.86
N LEU A 275 19.82 -14.65 1.94
CA LEU A 275 19.72 -13.50 1.03
C LEU A 275 20.67 -12.38 1.45
N PHE A 276 20.59 -11.92 2.70
CA PHE A 276 21.34 -10.76 3.19
C PHE A 276 22.85 -11.00 3.29
N GLY A 277 23.28 -12.26 3.47
CA GLY A 277 24.69 -12.65 3.51
C GLY A 277 25.36 -12.70 2.15
N ASN A 278 24.60 -12.77 1.06
CA ASN A 278 25.14 -12.76 -0.30
C ASN A 278 25.01 -11.36 -0.93
N LYS A 279 26.08 -10.59 -0.86
CA LYS A 279 26.11 -9.20 -1.38
C LYS A 279 25.79 -9.09 -2.86
N LEU A 280 25.96 -10.15 -3.63
CA LEU A 280 25.67 -10.16 -5.08
C LEU A 280 24.17 -10.27 -5.37
N LEU A 281 23.37 -10.60 -4.37
CA LEU A 281 21.91 -10.71 -4.52
C LEU A 281 21.18 -9.40 -4.20
N LEU A 282 21.85 -8.41 -3.61
CA LEU A 282 21.26 -7.14 -3.22
C LEU A 282 21.80 -5.99 -4.07
N SER A 283 20.93 -5.09 -4.48
CA SER A 283 21.31 -3.86 -5.20
C SER A 283 22.20 -2.99 -4.32
N GLY A 284 23.42 -2.73 -4.81
CA GLY A 284 24.49 -2.05 -4.07
C GLY A 284 25.00 -2.80 -2.84
N GLY A 285 24.68 -4.10 -2.71
CA GLY A 285 24.98 -4.94 -1.54
C GLY A 285 24.28 -4.44 -0.27
N ASN A 286 24.68 -4.95 0.90
CA ASN A 286 24.07 -4.57 2.20
C ASN A 286 24.14 -3.04 2.46
N ARG A 287 25.21 -2.39 2.02
CA ARG A 287 25.37 -0.94 2.17
C ARG A 287 24.37 -0.18 1.30
N GLY A 288 24.19 -0.60 0.06
CA GLY A 288 23.18 -0.03 -0.85
C GLY A 288 21.78 -0.22 -0.29
N ALA A 289 21.43 -1.45 0.09
CA ALA A 289 20.13 -1.76 0.71
C ALA A 289 19.82 -0.88 1.93
N LEU A 290 20.77 -0.67 2.84
CA LEU A 290 20.61 0.21 4.01
C LEU A 290 20.53 1.70 3.68
N ALA A 291 20.96 2.12 2.50
CA ALA A 291 20.90 3.53 2.06
C ALA A 291 19.68 3.81 1.19
N THR A 292 19.04 2.79 0.63
CA THR A 292 17.89 2.89 -0.27
C THR A 292 16.61 2.98 0.55
N ALA A 293 15.80 4.02 0.32
CA ALA A 293 14.44 4.14 0.85
C ALA A 293 13.45 3.30 0.01
N PHE A 294 12.26 3.03 0.56
CA PHE A 294 11.25 2.21 -0.12
C PHE A 294 10.89 2.74 -1.52
N PRO A 295 10.53 4.02 -1.74
CA PRO A 295 10.20 4.50 -3.08
C PRO A 295 11.37 4.38 -4.07
N GLU A 296 12.59 4.61 -3.59
CA GLU A 296 13.80 4.44 -4.39
C GLU A 296 14.02 2.97 -4.79
N SER A 297 13.69 2.01 -3.93
CA SER A 297 13.79 0.58 -4.27
C SER A 297 12.88 0.20 -5.44
N VAL A 298 11.71 0.84 -5.55
CA VAL A 298 10.78 0.66 -6.66
C VAL A 298 11.33 1.29 -7.94
N THR A 299 11.83 2.53 -7.86
CA THR A 299 12.37 3.21 -9.05
C THR A 299 13.63 2.53 -9.60
N LYS A 300 14.50 1.95 -8.77
CA LYS A 300 15.63 1.11 -9.22
C LYS A 300 15.18 -0.08 -10.05
N THR A 301 13.99 -0.60 -9.78
CA THR A 301 13.45 -1.77 -10.50
C THR A 301 12.68 -1.38 -11.75
N PHE A 302 12.04 -0.21 -11.80
CA PHE A 302 11.07 0.09 -12.84
C PHE A 302 11.26 1.43 -13.57
N ALA A 303 12.20 2.30 -13.18
CA ALA A 303 12.39 3.58 -13.87
C ALA A 303 12.92 3.42 -15.31
N ASP A 304 13.76 2.41 -15.53
CA ASP A 304 14.18 1.97 -16.86
C ASP A 304 13.64 0.54 -17.08
N THR A 305 12.65 0.40 -17.97
CA THR A 305 11.99 -0.88 -18.20
C THR A 305 12.83 -1.87 -18.97
N GLU A 306 13.80 -1.40 -19.79
CA GLU A 306 14.66 -2.23 -20.65
C GLU A 306 15.98 -2.59 -19.97
N ALA A 307 16.51 -1.69 -19.12
CA ALA A 307 17.81 -1.84 -18.46
C ALA A 307 17.73 -1.40 -16.98
N PRO A 308 16.92 -2.07 -16.14
CA PRO A 308 16.74 -1.68 -14.75
C PRO A 308 18.02 -1.87 -13.92
N GLU A 309 18.20 -1.04 -12.88
CA GLU A 309 19.28 -1.25 -11.91
C GLU A 309 19.08 -2.55 -11.14
N ALA A 310 17.83 -2.88 -10.78
CA ALA A 310 17.48 -4.11 -10.09
C ALA A 310 16.32 -4.84 -10.77
N ALA A 311 16.29 -6.17 -10.64
CA ALA A 311 15.26 -6.98 -11.28
C ALA A 311 13.99 -7.16 -10.44
N ILE A 312 14.11 -7.09 -9.11
CA ILE A 312 13.07 -7.44 -8.15
C ILE A 312 13.02 -6.42 -7.03
N VAL A 313 11.80 -6.03 -6.63
CA VAL A 313 11.51 -5.39 -5.34
C VAL A 313 10.43 -6.20 -4.62
N PHE A 314 10.63 -6.47 -3.33
CA PHE A 314 9.66 -7.13 -2.49
C PHE A 314 8.97 -6.10 -1.62
N GLU A 315 7.64 -6.05 -1.68
CA GLU A 315 6.76 -5.33 -0.77
C GLU A 315 5.28 -5.61 -1.11
N GLY A 316 4.38 -4.76 -0.61
CA GLY A 316 2.94 -4.90 -0.79
C GLY A 316 2.40 -4.44 -2.14
N ASP A 317 1.08 -4.48 -2.25
CA ASP A 317 0.34 -4.01 -3.43
C ASP A 317 0.54 -2.51 -3.71
N PHE A 318 0.89 -1.74 -2.70
CA PHE A 318 1.17 -0.30 -2.80
C PHE A 318 2.41 0.04 -3.63
N VAL A 319 3.31 -0.91 -3.93
CA VAL A 319 4.36 -0.77 -4.94
C VAL A 319 3.78 -0.32 -6.28
N GLY A 320 2.57 -0.79 -6.61
CA GLY A 320 1.86 -0.39 -7.83
C GLY A 320 1.59 1.12 -7.93
N ILE A 321 1.48 1.83 -6.80
CA ILE A 321 1.33 3.29 -6.78
C ILE A 321 2.62 3.97 -7.27
N ASN A 322 3.76 3.55 -6.71
CA ASN A 322 5.05 4.11 -7.10
C ASN A 322 5.39 3.76 -8.56
N ILE A 323 5.09 2.54 -9.01
CA ILE A 323 5.26 2.17 -10.43
C ILE A 323 4.47 3.14 -11.32
N GLY A 324 3.18 3.32 -11.03
CA GLY A 324 2.30 4.11 -11.89
C GLY A 324 2.57 5.62 -11.88
N ASN A 325 3.15 6.17 -10.80
CA ASN A 325 3.34 7.61 -10.67
C ASN A 325 4.81 8.06 -10.79
N ASP A 326 5.75 7.22 -10.35
CA ASP A 326 7.17 7.57 -10.29
C ASP A 326 7.98 6.99 -11.46
N THR A 327 7.34 6.15 -12.29
CA THR A 327 7.98 5.48 -13.43
C THR A 327 7.10 5.51 -14.68
N ASN A 328 7.66 5.07 -15.82
CA ASN A 328 6.89 4.87 -17.06
C ASN A 328 6.46 3.42 -17.26
N ALA A 329 6.77 2.52 -16.34
CA ALA A 329 6.47 1.10 -16.46
C ALA A 329 4.97 0.82 -16.38
N GLN A 330 4.49 -0.09 -17.20
CA GLN A 330 3.09 -0.52 -17.23
C GLN A 330 2.91 -1.80 -16.43
N ILE A 331 2.04 -1.74 -15.40
CA ILE A 331 1.68 -2.93 -14.61
C ILE A 331 0.90 -3.90 -15.51
N GLY A 332 1.36 -5.14 -15.54
CA GLY A 332 0.83 -6.17 -16.42
C GLY A 332 1.66 -6.40 -17.69
N GLU A 333 2.54 -5.46 -18.05
CA GLU A 333 3.46 -5.54 -19.19
C GLU A 333 4.91 -5.51 -18.70
N ASP A 334 5.42 -4.35 -18.28
CA ASP A 334 6.81 -4.15 -17.84
C ASP A 334 7.04 -4.60 -16.40
N ALA A 335 6.00 -4.46 -15.56
CA ALA A 335 5.98 -4.84 -14.16
C ALA A 335 4.96 -5.96 -13.93
N GLN A 336 5.44 -7.07 -13.41
CA GLN A 336 4.61 -8.22 -13.02
C GLN A 336 4.85 -8.57 -11.55
N VAL A 337 3.99 -9.43 -11.01
CA VAL A 337 4.03 -9.78 -9.59
C VAL A 337 3.75 -11.27 -9.38
N PHE A 338 4.42 -11.86 -8.40
CA PHE A 338 4.11 -13.20 -7.93
C PHE A 338 4.11 -13.24 -6.39
N PRO A 339 3.39 -14.20 -5.77
CA PRO A 339 3.36 -14.34 -4.31
C PRO A 339 4.75 -14.61 -3.72
N PHE A 340 4.99 -14.13 -2.49
CA PHE A 340 6.24 -14.41 -1.78
C PHE A 340 6.55 -15.91 -1.79
N PRO A 341 7.78 -16.31 -2.13
CA PRO A 341 8.17 -17.71 -2.25
C PRO A 341 8.04 -18.44 -0.91
N ARG A 342 7.35 -19.58 -0.88
CA ARG A 342 7.25 -20.36 0.34
C ARG A 342 8.62 -20.86 0.79
N VAL A 343 8.89 -20.72 2.07
CA VAL A 343 10.05 -21.32 2.75
C VAL A 343 9.68 -22.69 3.31
N GLY A 344 8.50 -22.78 3.94
CA GLY A 344 7.91 -24.01 4.45
C GLY A 344 6.91 -24.63 3.47
N GLU A 345 5.86 -25.23 4.03
CA GLU A 345 4.84 -25.92 3.24
C GLU A 345 3.86 -24.96 2.57
N ARG A 346 3.63 -23.76 3.14
CA ARG A 346 2.63 -22.78 2.69
C ARG A 346 3.28 -21.49 2.22
N ALA A 347 2.69 -20.88 1.20
CA ALA A 347 2.99 -19.49 0.87
C ALA A 347 2.43 -18.59 1.99
N PRO A 348 3.18 -17.61 2.48
CA PRO A 348 2.70 -16.67 3.48
C PRO A 348 1.71 -15.69 2.84
N VAL A 349 0.82 -15.14 3.67
CA VAL A 349 0.04 -13.94 3.36
C VAL A 349 0.08 -13.05 4.59
N VAL A 350 1.01 -12.13 4.61
CA VAL A 350 1.08 -11.04 5.59
C VAL A 350 0.26 -9.87 5.05
N THR A 351 -0.59 -9.30 5.87
CA THR A 351 -1.41 -8.13 5.52
C THR A 351 -1.12 -6.98 6.45
N GLY A 352 -1.17 -5.78 5.93
CA GLY A 352 -1.17 -4.55 6.70
C GLY A 352 -2.46 -3.77 6.44
N GLY A 353 -2.52 -2.56 6.94
CA GLY A 353 -3.62 -1.66 6.64
C GLY A 353 -3.58 -0.39 7.48
N ASP A 354 -4.33 0.62 7.02
CA ASP A 354 -4.38 1.93 7.66
C ASP A 354 -5.76 2.20 8.23
N ALA A 355 -5.80 2.45 9.55
CA ALA A 355 -7.01 2.76 10.28
C ALA A 355 -7.22 4.27 10.41
N ALA A 356 -8.35 4.77 9.94
CA ALA A 356 -8.80 6.13 10.21
C ALA A 356 -9.32 6.22 11.65
N VAL A 357 -8.75 7.14 12.44
CA VAL A 357 -9.16 7.39 13.83
C VAL A 357 -9.43 8.88 14.05
N ALA A 358 -10.39 9.22 14.92
CA ALA A 358 -10.63 10.60 15.33
C ALA A 358 -9.83 10.93 16.59
N LEU A 359 -9.04 12.01 16.55
CA LEU A 359 -8.33 12.57 17.69
C LEU A 359 -9.13 13.70 18.35
N ARG A 360 -9.99 14.38 17.58
CA ARG A 360 -10.92 15.40 18.07
C ARG A 360 -12.36 14.94 17.94
N GLY A 361 -13.19 15.35 18.90
CA GLY A 361 -14.63 15.17 18.82
C GLY A 361 -15.25 16.18 17.86
N GLY A 362 -16.44 15.88 17.38
CA GLY A 362 -17.20 16.81 16.53
C GLY A 362 -17.96 16.11 15.41
N LYS A 363 -18.79 16.91 14.71
CA LYS A 363 -19.63 16.42 13.61
C LYS A 363 -18.78 16.08 12.37
N ALA A 364 -17.80 16.92 12.05
CA ALA A 364 -16.99 16.81 10.86
C ALA A 364 -16.02 15.60 10.88
N PRO A 365 -15.21 15.35 11.95
CA PRO A 365 -14.40 14.13 12.03
C PRO A 365 -15.23 12.84 11.93
N GLN A 366 -16.39 12.79 12.63
CA GLN A 366 -17.25 11.62 12.58
C GLN A 366 -17.94 11.40 11.23
N ALA A 367 -18.21 12.48 10.49
CA ALA A 367 -18.72 12.39 9.13
C ALA A 367 -17.65 11.84 8.16
N LEU A 368 -16.39 12.27 8.30
CA LEU A 368 -15.28 11.75 7.51
C LEU A 368 -15.08 10.24 7.79
N LEU A 369 -15.05 9.81 9.06
CA LEU A 369 -14.97 8.38 9.39
C LEU A 369 -16.14 7.57 8.85
N THR A 370 -17.35 8.16 8.81
CA THR A 370 -18.52 7.52 8.19
C THR A 370 -18.34 7.37 6.68
N PHE A 371 -17.78 8.38 6.02
CA PHE A 371 -17.48 8.36 4.60
C PHE A 371 -16.40 7.33 4.27
N LEU A 372 -15.29 7.32 5.01
CA LEU A 372 -14.20 6.35 4.82
C LEU A 372 -14.64 4.89 5.03
N ALA A 373 -15.67 4.65 5.86
CA ALA A 373 -16.27 3.32 6.03
C ALA A 373 -17.24 2.92 4.90
N SER A 374 -17.51 3.80 3.94
CA SER A 374 -18.47 3.56 2.86
C SER A 374 -17.84 2.85 1.66
N THR A 375 -18.71 2.32 0.80
CA THR A 375 -18.32 1.78 -0.51
C THR A 375 -17.91 2.88 -1.48
N ASP A 376 -18.43 4.11 -1.30
CA ASP A 376 -18.11 5.26 -2.16
C ASP A 376 -16.62 5.63 -2.03
N ALA A 377 -16.15 5.88 -0.80
CA ALA A 377 -14.75 6.20 -0.53
C ALA A 377 -13.80 5.08 -0.97
N ALA A 378 -14.21 3.81 -0.72
CA ALA A 378 -13.44 2.64 -1.14
C ALA A 378 -13.32 2.54 -2.67
N GLY A 379 -14.39 2.84 -3.41
CA GLY A 379 -14.39 2.83 -4.87
C GLY A 379 -13.46 3.90 -5.45
N ILE A 380 -13.56 5.13 -4.97
CA ILE A 380 -12.69 6.24 -5.40
C ILE A 380 -11.22 5.90 -5.19
N ALA A 381 -10.87 5.35 -4.04
CA ALA A 381 -9.50 4.95 -3.76
C ALA A 381 -9.04 3.79 -4.65
N ALA A 382 -9.89 2.79 -4.87
CA ALA A 382 -9.57 1.62 -5.70
C ALA A 382 -9.28 2.00 -7.16
N GLU A 383 -10.01 2.96 -7.72
CA GLU A 383 -9.81 3.46 -9.10
C GLU A 383 -8.42 4.06 -9.33
N GLN A 384 -7.74 4.49 -8.28
CA GLN A 384 -6.40 5.05 -8.38
C GLN A 384 -5.30 3.98 -8.52
N GLY A 385 -5.61 2.73 -8.21
CA GLY A 385 -4.64 1.65 -8.18
C GLY A 385 -3.77 1.62 -6.90
N GLY A 386 -3.06 0.50 -6.70
CA GLY A 386 -2.18 0.31 -5.53
C GLY A 386 -2.89 0.43 -4.17
N PHE A 387 -4.18 0.18 -4.14
CA PHE A 387 -5.03 0.26 -2.97
C PHE A 387 -5.91 -0.99 -2.90
N ILE A 388 -5.96 -1.64 -1.75
CA ILE A 388 -6.92 -2.70 -1.48
C ILE A 388 -7.89 -2.22 -0.41
N SER A 389 -9.18 -2.37 -0.67
CA SER A 389 -10.20 -2.06 0.33
C SER A 389 -10.59 -3.31 1.12
N PRO A 390 -10.60 -3.25 2.47
CA PRO A 390 -11.19 -4.30 3.29
C PRO A 390 -12.73 -4.27 3.30
N ASN A 391 -13.34 -3.33 2.57
CA ASN A 391 -14.78 -3.23 2.40
C ASN A 391 -15.31 -4.36 1.50
N LYS A 392 -15.97 -5.36 2.11
CA LYS A 392 -16.48 -6.56 1.40
C LYS A 392 -17.60 -6.28 0.40
N LYS A 393 -18.21 -5.09 0.43
CA LYS A 393 -19.29 -4.68 -0.46
C LYS A 393 -18.83 -3.80 -1.62
N MET A 394 -17.56 -3.34 -1.61
CA MET A 394 -17.03 -2.56 -2.72
C MET A 394 -17.04 -3.38 -4.01
N ASN A 395 -17.46 -2.78 -5.10
CA ASN A 395 -17.41 -3.41 -6.42
C ASN A 395 -15.94 -3.51 -6.89
N ARG A 396 -15.49 -4.73 -7.18
CA ARG A 396 -14.11 -4.99 -7.62
C ARG A 396 -13.78 -4.49 -9.02
N ASP A 397 -14.80 -4.14 -9.81
CA ASP A 397 -14.60 -3.53 -11.13
C ASP A 397 -13.95 -2.14 -11.05
N PHE A 398 -13.94 -1.52 -9.85
CA PHE A 398 -13.19 -0.28 -9.62
C PHE A 398 -11.67 -0.46 -9.65
N TYR A 399 -11.14 -1.68 -9.45
CA TYR A 399 -9.71 -1.91 -9.58
C TYR A 399 -9.26 -1.81 -11.04
N PRO A 400 -8.31 -0.91 -11.37
CA PRO A 400 -7.80 -0.79 -12.73
C PRO A 400 -6.90 -1.97 -13.08
N GLY A 401 -7.18 -2.77 -14.02
CA GLY A 401 -6.33 -3.86 -14.48
C GLY A 401 -6.48 -5.18 -13.72
N ASP A 402 -6.02 -6.25 -14.36
CA ASP A 402 -6.20 -7.62 -13.87
C ASP A 402 -5.27 -7.94 -12.70
N VAL A 403 -4.02 -7.45 -12.74
CA VAL A 403 -3.03 -7.67 -11.68
C VAL A 403 -3.55 -7.20 -10.32
N GLN A 404 -4.10 -5.99 -10.24
CA GLN A 404 -4.62 -5.46 -8.98
C GLN A 404 -5.86 -6.20 -8.50
N ARG A 405 -6.76 -6.59 -9.42
CA ARG A 405 -7.90 -7.46 -9.08
C ARG A 405 -7.46 -8.82 -8.55
N GLU A 406 -6.40 -9.39 -9.10
CA GLU A 406 -5.84 -10.66 -8.63
C GLU A 406 -5.24 -10.54 -7.24
N ILE A 407 -4.45 -9.49 -6.98
CA ILE A 407 -3.87 -9.20 -5.67
C ILE A 407 -4.97 -9.04 -4.60
N ALA A 408 -5.99 -8.21 -4.86
CA ALA A 408 -7.11 -8.02 -3.96
C ALA A 408 -7.90 -9.32 -3.74
N THR A 409 -8.05 -10.13 -4.79
CA THR A 409 -8.72 -11.43 -4.72
C THR A 409 -7.90 -12.43 -3.90
N ALA A 410 -6.58 -12.42 -4.01
CA ALA A 410 -5.70 -13.29 -3.23
C ALA A 410 -5.82 -13.01 -1.73
N LEU A 411 -5.84 -11.73 -1.32
CA LEU A 411 -6.03 -11.33 0.08
C LEU A 411 -7.38 -11.80 0.62
N VAL A 412 -8.46 -11.64 -0.16
CA VAL A 412 -9.80 -12.11 0.25
C VAL A 412 -9.86 -13.65 0.34
N LYS A 413 -9.21 -14.35 -0.58
CA LYS A 413 -9.15 -15.83 -0.59
C LYS A 413 -8.32 -16.43 0.53
N ALA A 414 -7.32 -15.69 1.04
CA ALA A 414 -6.51 -16.13 2.17
C ALA A 414 -7.37 -16.38 3.43
N GLY A 415 -8.51 -15.71 3.54
CA GLY A 415 -9.51 -15.95 4.60
C GLY A 415 -8.91 -15.85 5.99
N ASN A 416 -8.85 -16.97 6.72
CA ASN A 416 -8.25 -17.06 8.06
C ASN A 416 -6.74 -17.45 8.05
N ASP A 417 -6.16 -17.67 6.87
CA ASP A 417 -4.76 -18.07 6.74
C ASP A 417 -3.81 -16.87 6.63
N PHE A 418 -4.32 -15.65 6.41
CA PHE A 418 -3.50 -14.45 6.49
C PHE A 418 -3.17 -14.10 7.94
N ARG A 419 -2.08 -13.37 8.14
CA ARG A 419 -1.76 -12.71 9.41
C ARG A 419 -1.52 -11.23 9.19
N PHE A 420 -2.01 -10.43 10.15
CA PHE A 420 -1.68 -9.02 10.15
C PHE A 420 -0.19 -8.86 10.51
N ASP A 421 0.46 -7.87 9.91
CA ASP A 421 1.84 -7.50 10.15
C ASP A 421 2.15 -7.46 11.65
N MET A 422 3.16 -8.22 12.05
CA MET A 422 3.53 -8.41 13.44
C MET A 422 4.09 -7.14 14.07
N SER A 423 4.91 -6.43 13.31
CA SER A 423 5.52 -5.19 13.75
C SER A 423 4.46 -4.11 13.96
N ASP A 424 3.44 -4.06 13.09
CA ASP A 424 2.32 -3.12 13.20
C ASP A 424 1.38 -3.43 14.38
N GLN A 425 1.33 -4.69 14.84
CA GLN A 425 0.57 -5.09 16.03
C GLN A 425 1.33 -4.81 17.33
N ALA A 426 2.64 -4.77 17.29
CA ALA A 426 3.50 -4.61 18.46
C ALA A 426 3.38 -3.21 19.08
N PRO A 427 3.76 -3.05 20.37
CA PRO A 427 3.91 -1.72 20.96
C PRO A 427 4.80 -0.82 20.09
N ALA A 428 4.42 0.45 19.95
CA ALA A 428 5.10 1.40 19.05
C ALA A 428 6.62 1.50 19.29
N ALA A 429 7.09 1.30 20.53
CA ALA A 429 8.50 1.30 20.87
C ALA A 429 9.27 0.12 20.29
N PHE A 430 8.58 -0.98 19.92
CA PHE A 430 9.18 -2.15 19.28
C PHE A 430 8.95 -2.14 17.76
N GLY A 431 7.69 -2.09 17.31
CA GLY A 431 7.32 -2.31 15.91
C GLY A 431 6.97 -1.04 15.11
N GLY A 432 6.90 0.15 15.74
CA GLY A 432 6.37 1.35 15.08
C GLY A 432 7.21 2.62 15.21
N THR A 433 8.51 2.51 15.56
CA THR A 433 9.35 3.70 15.76
C THR A 433 10.67 3.59 15.00
N LYS A 434 10.87 4.48 14.03
CA LYS A 434 12.08 4.52 13.20
C LYS A 434 13.35 4.60 14.05
N GLY A 435 14.31 3.75 13.75
CA GLY A 435 15.61 3.68 14.45
C GLY A 435 15.57 3.03 15.83
N GLN A 436 14.47 2.35 16.17
CA GLN A 436 14.29 1.60 17.42
C GLN A 436 13.73 0.20 17.15
N GLY A 437 13.64 -0.60 18.19
CA GLY A 437 12.93 -1.86 18.19
C GLY A 437 13.38 -2.83 17.11
N GLU A 438 12.40 -3.46 16.52
CA GLU A 438 12.57 -4.45 15.46
C GLU A 438 13.23 -3.86 14.22
N TRP A 439 12.80 -2.66 13.78
CA TRP A 439 13.36 -1.99 12.61
C TRP A 439 14.87 -1.80 12.74
N LYS A 440 15.32 -1.30 13.89
CA LYS A 440 16.74 -1.11 14.14
C LYS A 440 17.50 -2.41 14.24
N ALA A 441 16.94 -3.42 14.91
CA ALA A 441 17.59 -4.72 15.08
C ALA A 441 17.77 -5.42 13.72
N LEU A 442 16.78 -5.36 12.83
CA LEU A 442 16.88 -5.94 11.49
C LEU A 442 17.80 -5.12 10.55
N GLN A 443 17.87 -3.80 10.69
CA GLN A 443 18.91 -2.99 10.02
C GLN A 443 20.32 -3.37 10.47
N ASP A 444 20.52 -3.66 11.75
CA ASP A 444 21.81 -4.12 12.27
C ASP A 444 22.11 -5.56 11.84
N PHE A 445 21.09 -6.42 11.74
CA PHE A 445 21.23 -7.74 11.15
C PHE A 445 21.61 -7.67 9.66
N LEU A 446 21.01 -6.81 8.87
CA LEU A 446 21.39 -6.58 7.47
C LEU A 446 22.85 -6.13 7.32
N LYS A 447 23.41 -5.40 8.29
CA LYS A 447 24.85 -5.04 8.32
C LYS A 447 25.75 -6.26 8.56
N ASN A 448 25.33 -7.19 9.41
CA ASN A 448 26.07 -8.37 9.83
C ASN A 448 25.16 -9.62 9.86
N PRO A 449 24.77 -10.17 8.70
CA PRO A 449 23.83 -11.27 8.60
C PRO A 449 24.30 -12.60 9.22
N ASP A 450 25.60 -12.74 9.48
CA ASP A 450 26.17 -13.93 10.13
C ASP A 450 25.90 -13.96 11.65
N ASP A 451 25.56 -12.80 12.25
CA ASP A 451 25.32 -12.70 13.70
C ASP A 451 23.84 -12.91 14.06
N VAL A 452 23.32 -14.08 13.72
CA VAL A 452 21.94 -14.47 14.05
C VAL A 452 21.66 -14.43 15.55
N ALA A 453 22.62 -14.85 16.38
CA ALA A 453 22.45 -14.86 17.84
C ALA A 453 22.39 -13.44 18.42
N GLY A 454 23.23 -12.53 17.92
CA GLY A 454 23.19 -11.12 18.30
C GLY A 454 21.88 -10.45 17.87
N ALA A 455 21.38 -10.74 16.67
CA ALA A 455 20.09 -10.25 16.20
C ALA A 455 18.93 -10.73 17.09
N GLN A 456 18.87 -12.01 17.43
CA GLN A 456 17.87 -12.56 18.36
C GLN A 456 17.91 -11.86 19.72
N GLN A 457 19.10 -11.62 20.26
CA GLN A 457 19.25 -10.99 21.57
C GLN A 457 18.85 -9.49 21.52
N ALA A 458 19.14 -8.80 20.43
CA ALA A 458 18.74 -7.39 20.23
C ALA A 458 17.21 -7.28 20.12
N LEU A 459 16.57 -8.15 19.33
CA LEU A 459 15.12 -8.24 19.17
C LEU A 459 14.45 -8.53 20.51
N GLU A 460 14.90 -9.57 21.24
CA GLU A 460 14.33 -9.93 22.55
C GLU A 460 14.48 -8.81 23.58
N SER A 461 15.66 -8.19 23.66
CA SER A 461 15.90 -7.12 24.64
C SER A 461 15.01 -5.92 24.41
N SER A 462 14.70 -5.63 23.14
CA SER A 462 13.81 -4.54 22.76
C SER A 462 12.34 -4.90 22.96
N ALA A 463 11.92 -6.11 22.55
CA ALA A 463 10.57 -6.61 22.72
C ALA A 463 10.19 -6.70 24.21
N ALA A 464 11.01 -7.37 25.04
CA ALA A 464 10.74 -7.49 26.47
C ALA A 464 10.48 -6.13 27.12
N LYS A 465 11.32 -5.12 26.81
CA LYS A 465 11.13 -3.77 27.32
C LYS A 465 9.85 -3.09 26.84
N ALA A 466 9.45 -3.34 25.59
CA ALA A 466 8.28 -2.68 24.99
C ALA A 466 6.95 -3.31 25.46
N PHE A 467 6.93 -4.64 25.65
CA PHE A 467 5.75 -5.38 26.08
C PHE A 467 5.54 -5.40 27.62
N GLU A 468 6.54 -4.99 28.42
CA GLU A 468 6.41 -4.84 29.88
C GLU A 468 5.79 -3.48 30.28
N ASN A 469 5.74 -2.50 29.39
CA ASN A 469 5.21 -1.16 29.63
C ASN A 469 3.80 -1.00 29.06
#